data_7a21cba20c8e3d025cffc66952bfa357
#
_entry.id   7a21cba20c8e3d025cffc66952bfa357
#
_cell.length_a   1.000
_cell.length_b   1.000
_cell.length_c   1.000
_cell.angle_alpha   90.00
_cell.angle_beta   90.00
_cell.angle_gamma   90.00
#
_symmetry.space_group_name_H-M   'P 1'
#
loop_
_entity.id
_entity.type
_entity.pdbx_description
1 polymer ?
#
loop_
_entity_poly.entity_id
_entity_poly.type
_entity_poly.pdbx_seq_one_letter_code
_entity_poly.pdbx_strand_id
1 'polypeptide(L)'
;MNSVRDGSQDKGRNPAIRGRLVDGQGRCVHWHSPLDVVANRFACCDEYYACYRCHDELAGHDRIAWRDMDSLAVMCGVCRHQMTPREYERAMESVTPCCPCCGARFNPGCALHHDIYFSDXWRQALAQLX
;
A
#
# COMPACT_ATOMS: atom_id res chain seq x y z
N MET A 1 -2.55 -18.38 26.36
CA MET A 1 -2.23 -18.33 25.82
C MET A 1 -2.15 -18.39 25.36
N ASN A 2 -2.55 -18.22 25.05
CA ASN A 2 -2.44 -18.15 24.36
C ASN A 2 -2.33 -18.18 23.65
N SER A 3 -2.37 -18.16 23.30
CA SER A 3 -2.26 -18.19 22.48
C SER A 3 -2.49 -18.10 21.92
N VAL A 4 -2.83 -17.93 21.91
CA VAL A 4 -3.00 -17.78 21.23
C VAL A 4 -2.99 -17.38 20.98
N ARG A 5 -2.78 -17.21 21.06
CA ARG A 5 -2.64 -16.70 20.57
C ARG A 5 -2.29 -16.45 19.92
N ASP A 6 -2.07 -16.66 19.71
CA ASP A 6 -1.75 -16.42 18.95
C ASP A 6 -1.92 -16.09 18.00
N GLY A 7 -1.69 -16.67 17.38
CA GLY A 7 -2.06 -16.29 16.03
C GLY A 7 -3.21 -15.34 15.97
N SER A 8 -4.12 -15.54 16.78
CA SER A 8 -5.27 -14.64 16.80
C SER A 8 -4.87 -13.24 17.21
N GLN A 9 -3.87 -13.13 18.04
CA GLN A 9 -3.39 -11.83 18.39
C GLN A 9 -2.81 -11.12 17.20
N ASP A 10 -2.17 -11.87 16.34
CA ASP A 10 -1.61 -11.27 15.14
C ASP A 10 -2.69 -10.75 14.24
N LYS A 11 -3.86 -11.32 14.30
CA LYS A 11 -4.95 -10.81 13.49
C LYS A 11 -5.35 -9.42 13.89
N GLY A 12 -5.22 -9.08 15.14
CA GLY A 12 -5.53 -7.75 15.60
C GLY A 12 -4.46 -6.75 15.28
N ARG A 13 -3.34 -7.20 14.79
CA ARG A 13 -2.24 -6.34 14.45
C ARG A 13 -2.18 -6.07 12.99
N ASN A 14 -1.44 -5.04 12.63
CA ASN A 14 -1.28 -4.71 11.24
C ASN A 14 -0.37 -5.71 10.56
N PRO A 15 -0.64 -6.05 9.31
CA PRO A 15 0.22 -6.94 8.57
C PRO A 15 1.63 -6.38 8.42
N ALA A 16 2.58 -7.26 8.20
CA ALA A 16 3.95 -6.85 7.96
C ALA A 16 4.08 -6.21 6.58
N ILE A 17 5.01 -5.27 6.47
CA ILE A 17 5.39 -4.71 5.18
C ILE A 17 6.60 -5.48 4.70
N ARG A 18 6.47 -6.13 3.54
CA ARG A 18 7.55 -6.93 2.97
C ARG A 18 8.34 -6.08 2.00
N GLY A 19 9.59 -6.44 1.80
CA GLY A 19 10.41 -5.73 0.84
C GLY A 19 11.85 -5.66 1.28
N ARG A 20 12.65 -4.99 0.46
CA ARG A 20 14.06 -4.74 0.79
C ARG A 20 14.12 -3.45 1.58
N LEU A 21 13.69 -3.54 2.83
CA LEU A 21 13.46 -2.37 3.66
C LEU A 21 14.75 -1.77 4.20
N VAL A 22 14.77 -0.45 4.32
CA VAL A 22 15.91 0.25 4.93
C VAL A 22 15.56 0.79 6.30
N ASP A 23 14.27 0.76 6.69
CA ASP A 23 13.87 1.18 8.03
C ASP A 23 12.55 0.52 8.38
N GLY A 24 11.97 0.92 9.49
CA GLY A 24 10.71 0.34 9.97
C GLY A 24 9.47 1.05 9.48
N GLN A 25 9.58 2.00 8.56
CA GLN A 25 8.45 2.80 8.11
C GLN A 25 8.12 2.58 6.64
N GLY A 26 8.57 1.48 6.06
CA GLY A 26 8.18 1.14 4.70
C GLY A 26 9.11 1.67 3.62
N ARG A 27 10.17 2.35 3.98
CA ARG A 27 11.14 2.79 2.99
C ARG A 27 11.98 1.61 2.55
N CYS A 28 12.33 1.59 1.28
CA CYS A 28 13.06 0.47 0.72
C CYS A 28 14.24 0.96 -0.10
N VAL A 29 15.05 0.01 -0.58
CA VAL A 29 16.23 0.37 -1.36
C VAL A 29 15.87 1.09 -2.65
N HIS A 30 14.64 0.94 -3.14
CA HIS A 30 14.20 1.60 -4.38
C HIS A 30 13.69 3.01 -4.11
N TRP A 31 12.98 3.21 -3.02
CA TRP A 31 12.43 4.51 -2.65
C TRP A 31 12.59 4.73 -1.16
N HIS A 32 13.41 5.70 -0.79
CA HIS A 32 13.70 5.91 0.63
C HIS A 32 13.82 7.38 1.01
N SER A 33 13.07 8.24 0.36
CA SER A 33 12.99 9.63 0.83
C SER A 33 12.14 9.70 2.08
N PRO A 34 12.16 10.83 2.79
CA PRO A 34 11.29 10.97 3.97
C PRO A 34 9.81 10.75 3.67
N LEU A 35 9.39 10.95 2.42
CA LEU A 35 7.99 10.84 2.02
C LEU A 35 7.60 9.44 1.53
N ASP A 36 8.53 8.51 1.44
CA ASP A 36 8.25 7.20 0.88
C ASP A 36 7.86 6.22 1.98
N VAL A 37 6.66 6.43 2.54
CA VAL A 37 6.19 5.64 3.67
C VAL A 37 4.86 4.94 3.40
N VAL A 38 4.52 4.73 2.13
CA VAL A 38 3.26 4.07 1.77
C VAL A 38 3.56 2.67 1.27
N ALA A 39 2.90 1.66 1.85
CA ALA A 39 2.99 0.29 1.39
C ALA A 39 1.69 -0.10 0.70
N ASN A 40 1.78 -1.02 -0.25
CA ASN A 40 0.63 -1.43 -1.05
C ASN A 40 0.48 -2.94 -1.05
N ARG A 41 -0.78 -3.38 -1.03
CA ARG A 41 -1.15 -4.78 -1.01
C ARG A 41 -1.43 -5.23 -2.43
N PHE A 42 -0.98 -6.42 -2.78
CA PHE A 42 -1.16 -6.95 -4.12
C PHE A 42 -2.16 -8.10 -4.12
N ALA A 43 -2.99 -8.15 -5.15
CA ALA A 43 -4.04 -9.15 -5.23
C ALA A 43 -3.49 -10.55 -5.45
N CYS A 44 -2.31 -10.66 -6.06
CA CYS A 44 -1.73 -11.96 -6.39
C CYS A 44 -1.35 -12.76 -5.15
N CYS A 45 -0.99 -12.09 -4.06
CA CYS A 45 -0.53 -12.79 -2.88
C CYS A 45 -1.11 -12.22 -1.58
N ASP A 46 -1.90 -11.17 -1.68
CA ASP A 46 -2.59 -10.60 -0.52
C ASP A 46 -1.62 -10.12 0.56
N GLU A 47 -0.46 -9.65 0.14
CA GLU A 47 0.59 -9.18 1.05
C GLU A 47 0.94 -7.74 0.75
N TYR A 48 1.33 -6.98 1.81
CA TYR A 48 1.81 -5.62 1.65
C TYR A 48 3.29 -5.61 1.31
N TYR A 49 3.67 -4.81 0.32
CA TYR A 49 5.07 -4.59 -0.04
C TYR A 49 5.38 -3.11 -0.03
N ALA A 50 6.63 -2.77 0.25
CA ALA A 50 7.05 -1.38 0.30
C ALA A 50 6.89 -0.70 -1.07
N CYS A 51 7.10 -1.44 -2.14
CA CYS A 51 6.89 -0.92 -3.49
C CYS A 51 6.74 -2.08 -4.45
N TYR A 52 6.34 -1.76 -5.69
CA TYR A 52 6.13 -2.84 -6.67
C TYR A 52 7.43 -3.53 -7.04
N ARG A 53 8.55 -2.84 -6.98
CA ARG A 53 9.81 -3.47 -7.31
C ARG A 53 10.23 -4.46 -6.23
N CYS A 54 9.92 -4.15 -4.97
CA CYS A 54 10.14 -5.11 -3.91
C CYS A 54 9.35 -6.37 -4.15
N HIS A 55 8.08 -6.22 -4.54
CA HIS A 55 7.25 -7.38 -4.85
C HIS A 55 7.88 -8.22 -5.96
N ASP A 56 8.26 -7.56 -7.04
CA ASP A 56 8.76 -8.29 -8.21
C ASP A 56 10.05 -9.01 -7.92
N GLU A 57 10.87 -8.47 -7.02
CA GLU A 57 12.15 -9.08 -6.70
C GLU A 57 12.01 -10.25 -5.73
N LEU A 58 11.04 -10.20 -4.84
CA LEU A 58 10.95 -11.15 -3.74
C LEU A 58 9.84 -12.18 -3.89
N ALA A 59 8.78 -11.87 -4.62
CA ALA A 59 7.60 -12.70 -4.60
C ALA A 59 7.70 -13.97 -5.44
N GLY A 60 8.45 -13.94 -6.53
CA GLY A 60 8.59 -15.11 -7.37
C GLY A 60 7.39 -15.40 -8.25
N HIS A 61 6.50 -14.44 -8.41
CA HIS A 61 5.32 -14.58 -9.28
C HIS A 61 4.99 -13.21 -9.85
N ASP A 62 4.13 -13.21 -10.87
CA ASP A 62 3.74 -11.96 -11.50
C ASP A 62 2.85 -11.14 -10.58
N ARG A 63 3.01 -9.85 -10.67
CA ARG A 63 2.27 -8.88 -9.88
C ARG A 63 0.85 -8.76 -10.42
N ILE A 64 -0.15 -8.74 -9.51
CA ILE A 64 -1.52 -8.46 -9.88
C ILE A 64 -2.00 -7.30 -9.01
N ALA A 65 -2.40 -6.22 -9.67
CA ALA A 65 -2.84 -5.01 -8.98
C ALA A 65 -4.14 -5.26 -8.22
N TRP A 66 -4.34 -4.49 -7.16
CA TRP A 66 -5.53 -4.60 -6.32
C TRP A 66 -6.73 -4.02 -7.06
N ARG A 67 -7.86 -4.71 -7.01
CA ARG A 67 -9.04 -4.31 -7.77
C ARG A 67 -10.17 -3.77 -6.92
N ASP A 68 -10.28 -4.21 -5.67
CA ASP A 68 -11.40 -3.80 -4.82
C ASP A 68 -11.06 -2.47 -4.18
N MET A 69 -11.61 -1.39 -4.71
CA MET A 69 -11.30 -0.05 -4.23
C MET A 69 -11.89 0.24 -2.85
N ASP A 70 -12.69 -0.67 -2.32
CA ASP A 70 -13.36 -0.47 -1.04
C ASP A 70 -12.89 -1.44 0.04
N SER A 71 -11.79 -2.14 -0.20
CA SER A 71 -11.18 -2.98 0.84
C SER A 71 -9.77 -2.48 1.14
N LEU A 72 -9.26 -2.84 2.30
CA LEU A 72 -7.97 -2.32 2.76
C LEU A 72 -6.83 -2.82 1.88
N ALA A 73 -6.06 -1.91 1.32
CA ALA A 73 -4.97 -2.27 0.42
C ALA A 73 -3.81 -1.28 0.45
N VAL A 74 -3.87 -0.26 1.28
CA VAL A 74 -2.80 0.74 1.40
C VAL A 74 -2.50 0.92 2.87
N MET A 75 -1.23 1.02 3.21
CA MET A 75 -0.84 1.17 4.61
C MET A 75 0.16 2.30 4.77
N CYS A 76 -0.06 3.13 5.80
CA CYS A 76 0.94 4.11 6.21
C CYS A 76 2.03 3.39 6.99
N GLY A 77 3.26 3.51 6.54
CA GLY A 77 4.36 2.83 7.22
C GLY A 77 4.72 3.43 8.57
N VAL A 78 4.29 4.65 8.83
CA VAL A 78 4.62 5.31 10.09
C VAL A 78 3.71 4.83 11.21
N CYS A 79 2.38 4.86 11.00
CA CYS A 79 1.45 4.49 12.07
C CYS A 79 0.74 3.16 11.82
N ARG A 80 0.93 2.57 10.67
CA ARG A 80 0.34 1.28 10.27
C ARG A 80 -1.16 1.34 10.02
N HIS A 81 -1.72 2.54 9.90
CA HIS A 81 -3.11 2.69 9.53
C HIS A 81 -3.34 2.14 8.13
N GLN A 82 -4.36 1.32 7.98
CA GLN A 82 -4.69 0.75 6.68
C GLN A 82 -5.85 1.53 6.07
N MET A 83 -5.78 1.71 4.76
CA MET A 83 -6.77 2.48 4.02
C MET A 83 -7.27 1.68 2.85
N THR A 84 -8.50 1.99 2.43
CA THR A 84 -8.94 1.49 1.13
C THR A 84 -8.27 2.32 0.04
N PRO A 85 -8.19 1.79 -1.18
CA PRO A 85 -7.66 2.60 -2.28
C PRO A 85 -8.42 3.91 -2.45
N ARG A 86 -9.73 3.90 -2.21
CA ARG A 86 -10.52 5.13 -2.33
C ARG A 86 -10.11 6.16 -1.29
N GLU A 87 -9.86 5.72 -0.07
CA GLU A 87 -9.39 6.63 0.99
C GLU A 87 -8.02 7.18 0.64
N TYR A 88 -7.15 6.33 0.10
CA TYR A 88 -5.82 6.76 -0.27
C TYR A 88 -5.89 7.79 -1.41
N GLU A 89 -6.74 7.53 -2.41
CA GLU A 89 -6.91 8.49 -3.50
C GLU A 89 -7.35 9.84 -2.97
N ARG A 90 -8.26 9.84 -2.01
CA ARG A 90 -8.75 11.07 -1.42
C ARG A 90 -7.63 11.80 -0.68
N ALA A 91 -6.82 11.06 0.05
CA ALA A 91 -5.69 11.65 0.76
C ALA A 91 -4.69 12.27 -0.22
N MET A 92 -4.51 11.64 -1.37
CA MET A 92 -3.54 12.11 -2.36
C MET A 92 -4.05 13.30 -3.15
N GLU A 93 -5.34 13.62 -3.07
CA GLU A 93 -5.89 14.79 -3.73
C GLU A 93 -5.58 16.07 -2.99
N SER A 94 -5.14 15.98 -1.75
CA SER A 94 -4.80 17.14 -0.95
C SER A 94 -3.58 17.87 -1.51
N VAL A 95 -3.47 19.16 -1.24
CA VAL A 95 -2.29 19.94 -1.62
C VAL A 95 -1.04 19.38 -0.96
N THR A 96 -1.21 18.86 0.26
CA THR A 96 -0.12 18.19 0.97
C THR A 96 -0.59 16.79 1.37
N PRO A 97 -0.43 15.83 0.47
CA PRO A 97 -0.90 14.48 0.77
C PRO A 97 -0.29 13.94 2.05
N CYS A 98 -1.13 13.38 2.91
CA CYS A 98 -0.65 12.83 4.17
C CYS A 98 -1.60 11.76 4.68
N CYS A 99 -1.13 11.01 5.67
CA CYS A 99 -1.93 9.98 6.29
C CYS A 99 -3.09 10.60 7.06
N PRO A 100 -4.32 10.16 6.84
CA PRO A 100 -5.46 10.73 7.58
C PRO A 100 -5.44 10.40 9.05
N CYS A 101 -4.62 9.44 9.47
CA CYS A 101 -4.57 9.04 10.87
C CYS A 101 -3.46 9.75 11.63
N CYS A 102 -2.22 9.72 11.11
CA CYS A 102 -1.09 10.28 11.86
C CYS A 102 -0.51 11.55 11.25
N GLY A 103 -0.93 11.92 10.04
CA GLY A 103 -0.44 13.12 9.39
C GLY A 103 0.90 12.99 8.72
N ALA A 104 1.48 11.80 8.68
CA ALA A 104 2.76 11.62 7.99
C ALA A 104 2.61 11.98 6.53
N ARG A 105 3.55 12.76 6.01
CA ARG A 105 3.48 13.24 4.63
C ARG A 105 3.75 12.11 3.66
N PHE A 106 2.95 12.05 2.61
CA PHE A 106 3.11 11.07 1.53
C PHE A 106 3.75 11.73 0.33
N ASN A 107 4.41 10.93 -0.49
CA ASN A 107 5.07 11.43 -1.69
C ASN A 107 4.03 11.67 -2.78
N PRO A 108 3.85 12.93 -3.23
CA PRO A 108 2.87 13.20 -4.28
C PRO A 108 3.17 12.45 -5.57
N GLY A 109 4.44 12.12 -5.81
CA GLY A 109 4.82 11.38 -7.00
C GLY A 109 4.26 9.98 -7.04
N CYS A 110 3.82 9.44 -5.90
CA CYS A 110 3.22 8.11 -5.88
C CYS A 110 1.95 8.04 -6.72
N ALA A 111 1.29 9.18 -6.92
CA ALA A 111 0.07 9.19 -7.74
C ALA A 111 0.37 8.78 -9.18
N LEU A 112 1.60 8.97 -9.63
CA LEU A 112 1.99 8.57 -10.99
C LEU A 112 2.02 7.06 -11.15
N HIS A 113 2.07 6.32 -10.04
CA HIS A 113 2.14 4.86 -10.07
C HIS A 113 0.79 4.22 -9.79
N HIS A 114 -0.29 5.00 -9.81
CA HIS A 114 -1.61 4.50 -9.43
C HIS A 114 -1.98 3.23 -10.19
N ASP A 115 -1.75 3.20 -11.48
CA ASP A 115 -2.17 2.05 -12.29
C ASP A 115 -1.31 0.82 -12.08
N ILE A 116 -0.16 0.97 -11.44
CA ILE A 116 0.65 -0.18 -11.08
C ILE A 116 0.02 -0.92 -9.90
N TYR A 117 -0.52 -0.16 -8.95
CA TYR A 117 -1.03 -0.73 -7.71
C TYR A 117 -2.52 -1.06 -7.76
N PHE A 118 -3.30 -0.31 -8.54
CA PHE A 118 -4.75 -0.46 -8.54
C PHE A 118 -5.26 -0.65 -9.95
N SER A 119 -6.12 -1.66 -10.12
CA SER A 119 -6.77 -1.91 -11.39
C SER A 119 -8.26 -1.67 -11.19
N ASP A 120 -8.69 -0.47 -11.60
CA ASP A 120 -10.09 -0.09 -11.47
C ASP A 120 -10.76 -0.22 -12.83
N UNK A 121 -11.17 -1.17 -12.85
CA UNK A 121 -11.73 -1.51 -14.02
C UNK A 121 -12.69 -0.66 -14.53
N TRP A 122 -13.50 -0.31 -13.62
CA TRP A 122 -14.57 0.62 -13.88
C TRP A 122 -14.05 1.92 -14.51
N ARG A 123 -13.00 2.46 -13.89
CA ARG A 123 -12.41 3.68 -14.41
C ARG A 123 -11.78 3.45 -15.77
N GLN A 124 -11.16 2.30 -15.95
CA GLN A 124 -10.54 1.99 -17.22
C GLN A 124 -11.58 1.83 -18.32
N ALA A 125 -12.72 1.23 -17.95
CA ALA A 125 -13.81 1.09 -18.91
C ALA A 125 -14.33 2.45 -19.33
N LEU A 126 -14.48 3.38 -18.40
CA LEU A 126 -14.93 4.73 -18.73
C LEU A 126 -13.92 5.43 -19.64
N ALA A 127 -12.64 5.25 -19.40
CA ALA A 127 -11.62 5.89 -20.20
C ALA A 127 -11.69 5.41 -21.65
N GLN A 128 -12.07 4.16 -21.85
CA GLN A 128 -12.16 3.61 -23.21
C GLN A 128 -13.38 4.09 -23.95
N LEU A 129 -14.36 4.63 -23.28
CA LEU A 129 -15.53 5.17 -23.96
C LEU A 129 -15.29 6.53 -24.56
N UNK A 130 -14.49 6.90 -24.00
CA UNK A 130 -14.29 8.20 -24.42
C UNK A 130 -13.98 8.62 -25.55
#